data_8530a864dba517e47bae53fe41c06395
#
_entry.id   8530a864dba517e47bae53fe41c06395
#
_cell.length_a   1.000
_cell.length_b   1.000
_cell.length_c   1.000
_cell.angle_alpha   90.00
_cell.angle_beta   90.00
_cell.angle_gamma   90.00
#
_symmetry.space_group_name_H-M   'P 1'
#
loop_
_entity.id
_entity.type
_entity.pdbx_description
1 polymer ?
#
loop_
_entity_poly.entity_id
_entity_poly.type
_entity_poly.pdbx_seq_one_letter_code
_entity_poly.pdbx_strand_id
1 'polypeptide(L)'
;MTVYRFGFADATLERSPGQDGDIFVGNVLDQRHGGPVTIGFGRYGPNQTLEETIAVHDTIVILEGKITVSDEHGLVTAGPGEVIAIQKGDKVTIRSHEHGAVTAYVTYPHWQEPERGGSS
;
A
#
# COMPACT_ATOMS: atom_id res chain seq x y z
N MET A 1 -26.28 4.23 -7.65
CA MET A 1 -24.97 4.57 -7.08
C MET A 1 -24.74 3.79 -5.82
N THR A 2 -23.55 3.27 -5.65
CA THR A 2 -23.22 2.47 -4.48
C THR A 2 -22.16 3.18 -3.66
N VAL A 3 -22.39 3.24 -2.37
CA VAL A 3 -21.45 3.84 -1.43
C VAL A 3 -20.95 2.71 -0.52
N TYR A 4 -19.63 2.60 -0.40
CA TYR A 4 -19.02 1.55 0.41
C TYR A 4 -18.36 2.16 1.65
N ARG A 5 -18.31 1.38 2.70
CA ARG A 5 -17.57 1.73 3.90
C ARG A 5 -16.72 0.53 4.28
N PHE A 6 -15.41 0.75 4.43
CA PHE A 6 -14.48 -0.32 4.78
C PHE A 6 -13.66 0.09 5.99
N GLY A 7 -13.40 -0.85 6.86
CA GLY A 7 -12.46 -0.67 7.95
C GLY A 7 -11.32 -1.66 7.85
N PHE A 8 -10.29 -1.47 8.65
CA PHE A 8 -9.12 -2.34 8.64
C PHE A 8 -9.52 -3.82 8.82
N ALA A 9 -10.53 -4.07 9.66
CA ALA A 9 -10.97 -5.43 9.94
C ALA A 9 -11.61 -6.12 8.72
N ASP A 10 -11.99 -5.35 7.71
CA ASP A 10 -12.57 -5.92 6.49
C ASP A 10 -11.52 -6.47 5.54
N ALA A 11 -10.26 -6.15 5.73
CA ALA A 11 -9.20 -6.61 4.86
C ALA A 11 -8.73 -8.00 5.26
N THR A 12 -8.55 -8.87 4.28
CA THR A 12 -7.88 -10.15 4.50
C THR A 12 -6.42 -9.92 4.16
N LEU A 13 -5.58 -9.85 5.17
CA LEU A 13 -4.19 -9.50 4.98
C LEU A 13 -3.38 -10.71 4.54
N GLU A 14 -2.57 -10.51 3.51
CA GLU A 14 -1.65 -11.51 3.00
C GLU A 14 -0.29 -10.87 2.86
N ARG A 15 0.75 -11.68 2.93
CA ARG A 15 2.11 -11.15 2.81
C ARG A 15 2.25 -10.42 1.49
N SER A 16 2.76 -9.20 1.55
CA SER A 16 2.95 -8.38 0.36
C SER A 16 3.96 -9.05 -0.58
N PRO A 17 3.71 -9.05 -1.89
CA PRO A 17 4.59 -9.72 -2.84
C PRO A 17 6.01 -9.15 -2.85
N GLY A 18 6.96 -9.99 -3.17
CA GLY A 18 8.33 -9.56 -3.39
C GLY A 18 9.18 -9.40 -2.13
N GLN A 19 8.68 -9.82 -0.98
CA GLN A 19 9.46 -9.76 0.25
C GLN A 19 9.02 -10.88 1.20
N ASP A 20 9.90 -11.22 2.12
CA ASP A 20 9.65 -12.28 3.08
C ASP A 20 9.44 -11.77 4.50
N GLY A 21 9.39 -10.47 4.68
CA GLY A 21 9.30 -9.88 6.00
C GLY A 21 7.88 -9.79 6.51
N ASP A 22 7.72 -8.96 7.54
CA ASP A 22 6.44 -8.79 8.21
C ASP A 22 5.71 -7.58 7.63
N ILE A 23 5.35 -7.67 6.36
CA ILE A 23 4.57 -6.66 5.65
C ILE A 23 3.39 -7.36 4.99
N PHE A 24 2.19 -7.02 5.43
CA PHE A 24 0.97 -7.66 4.98
C PHE A 24 0.01 -6.62 4.46
N VAL A 25 -0.69 -6.92 3.38
CA VAL A 25 -1.64 -6.01 2.73
C VAL A 25 -2.90 -6.77 2.35
N GLY A 26 -4.00 -6.04 2.23
CA GLY A 26 -5.25 -6.63 1.77
C GLY A 26 -6.12 -5.57 1.12
N ASN A 27 -6.56 -5.85 -0.10
CA ASN A 27 -7.46 -4.94 -0.82
C ASN A 27 -8.89 -5.11 -0.33
N VAL A 28 -9.59 -4.01 -0.15
CA VAL A 28 -11.02 -4.02 0.19
C VAL A 28 -11.87 -3.53 -0.96
N LEU A 29 -11.30 -2.73 -1.86
CA LEU A 29 -11.97 -2.27 -3.07
C LEU A 29 -11.00 -2.45 -4.23
N ASP A 30 -11.43 -3.12 -5.30
CA ASP A 30 -10.57 -3.34 -6.45
C ASP A 30 -11.42 -3.42 -7.71
N GLN A 31 -10.84 -3.91 -8.80
CA GLN A 31 -11.50 -3.96 -10.09
C GLN A 31 -12.83 -4.71 -10.07
N ARG A 32 -13.04 -5.62 -9.14
CA ARG A 32 -14.30 -6.35 -9.03
C ARG A 32 -15.48 -5.43 -8.69
N HIS A 33 -15.19 -4.27 -8.16
CA HIS A 33 -16.20 -3.29 -7.78
C HIS A 33 -16.51 -2.30 -8.89
N GLY A 34 -15.76 -2.34 -9.99
CA GLY A 34 -16.05 -1.56 -11.18
C GLY A 34 -15.43 -0.18 -11.27
N GLY A 35 -14.79 0.28 -10.23
CA GLY A 35 -14.15 1.60 -10.25
C GLY A 35 -12.70 1.51 -10.68
N PRO A 36 -12.03 2.65 -10.82
CA PRO A 36 -10.66 2.70 -11.35
C PRO A 36 -9.57 2.59 -10.29
N VAL A 37 -9.91 2.60 -9.01
CA VAL A 37 -8.89 2.63 -7.96
C VAL A 37 -8.98 1.36 -7.11
N THR A 38 -7.84 1.01 -6.51
CA THR A 38 -7.79 -0.02 -5.49
C THR A 38 -7.59 0.66 -4.15
N ILE A 39 -8.36 0.26 -3.17
CA ILE A 39 -8.21 0.72 -1.79
C ILE A 39 -7.92 -0.51 -0.95
N GLY A 40 -6.96 -0.39 -0.06
CA GLY A 40 -6.64 -1.48 0.84
C GLY A 40 -5.99 -0.99 2.12
N PHE A 41 -5.62 -1.94 2.94
CA PHE A 41 -4.96 -1.67 4.22
C PHE A 41 -3.67 -2.46 4.27
N GLY A 42 -2.69 -1.92 4.98
CA GLY A 42 -1.42 -2.56 5.17
C GLY A 42 -1.02 -2.56 6.62
N ARG A 43 -0.26 -3.58 7.02
CA ARG A 43 0.31 -3.67 8.34
C ARG A 43 1.79 -4.00 8.19
N TYR A 44 2.61 -3.18 8.79
CA TYR A 44 4.05 -3.36 8.78
C TYR A 44 4.49 -3.68 10.20
N GLY A 45 5.23 -4.77 10.37
CA GLY A 45 5.88 -5.02 11.64
C GLY A 45 7.02 -4.04 11.88
N PRO A 46 7.70 -4.14 13.02
CA PRO A 46 8.81 -3.23 13.33
C PRO A 46 9.96 -3.36 12.36
N ASN A 47 10.50 -2.21 11.96
CA ASN A 47 11.76 -2.11 11.20
C ASN A 47 11.82 -2.93 9.93
N GLN A 48 10.73 -2.92 9.17
CA GLN A 48 10.67 -3.62 7.89
C GLN A 48 11.12 -2.71 6.76
N THR A 49 11.66 -3.29 5.71
CA THR A 49 12.13 -2.57 4.54
C THR A 49 11.64 -3.27 3.29
N LEU A 50 11.11 -2.50 2.35
CA LEU A 50 10.65 -3.00 1.07
C LEU A 50 11.18 -2.08 -0.02
N GLU A 51 11.88 -2.63 -1.00
CA GLU A 51 12.33 -1.89 -2.17
C GLU A 51 11.48 -2.28 -3.35
N GLU A 52 10.99 -1.30 -4.07
CA GLU A 52 10.20 -1.63 -5.25
C GLU A 52 10.14 -0.45 -6.22
N THR A 53 9.91 -0.78 -7.49
CA THR A 53 9.60 0.21 -8.50
C THR A 53 8.09 0.27 -8.56
N ILE A 54 7.53 1.44 -8.29
CA ILE A 54 6.09 1.60 -8.17
C ILE A 54 5.46 1.59 -9.55
N ALA A 55 4.61 0.61 -9.80
CA ALA A 55 4.00 0.44 -11.11
C ALA A 55 2.74 1.27 -11.32
N VAL A 56 2.22 1.87 -10.26
CA VAL A 56 0.98 2.65 -10.29
C VAL A 56 1.17 3.88 -9.40
N HIS A 57 0.25 4.86 -9.52
CA HIS A 57 0.25 5.96 -8.55
C HIS A 57 -0.25 5.40 -7.23
N ASP A 58 0.48 5.63 -6.15
CA ASP A 58 0.19 5.02 -4.85
C ASP A 58 0.14 6.10 -3.77
N THR A 59 -0.97 6.16 -3.05
CA THR A 59 -1.13 7.06 -1.93
C THR A 59 -1.23 6.23 -0.67
N ILE A 60 -0.35 6.49 0.28
CA ILE A 60 -0.31 5.77 1.55
C ILE A 60 -0.77 6.71 2.65
N VAL A 61 -1.82 6.34 3.35
CA VAL A 61 -2.34 7.10 4.49
C VAL A 61 -1.89 6.37 5.75
N ILE A 62 -1.13 7.05 6.60
CA ILE A 62 -0.64 6.43 7.83
C ILE A 62 -1.71 6.54 8.89
N LEU A 63 -2.10 5.40 9.46
CA LEU A 63 -3.10 5.33 10.52
C LEU A 63 -2.45 5.17 11.89
N GLU A 64 -1.38 4.39 11.97
CA GLU A 64 -0.61 4.19 13.19
C GLU A 64 0.85 4.01 12.84
N GLY A 65 1.72 4.40 13.74
CA GLY A 65 3.15 4.23 13.55
C GLY A 65 3.73 5.25 12.60
N LYS A 66 4.81 4.90 11.92
CA LYS A 66 5.50 5.79 10.98
C LYS A 66 6.00 5.01 9.78
N ILE A 67 5.99 5.65 8.64
CA ILE A 67 6.56 5.11 7.40
C ILE A 67 7.51 6.14 6.82
N THR A 68 8.67 5.70 6.39
CA THR A 68 9.63 6.51 5.64
C THR A 68 9.71 5.97 4.23
N VAL A 69 9.59 6.84 3.25
CA VAL A 69 9.79 6.48 1.84
C VAL A 69 10.95 7.32 1.33
N SER A 70 11.90 6.67 0.71
CA SER A 70 13.07 7.35 0.16
C SER A 70 13.29 6.95 -1.29
N ASP A 71 13.88 7.87 -2.04
CA ASP A 71 14.32 7.62 -3.40
C ASP A 71 15.71 8.25 -3.57
N GLU A 72 16.20 8.35 -4.81
CA GLU A 72 17.52 8.90 -5.04
C GLU A 72 17.64 10.38 -4.72
N HIS A 73 16.53 11.09 -4.54
CA HIS A 73 16.52 12.53 -4.31
C HIS A 73 16.33 12.90 -2.84
N GLY A 74 15.92 11.97 -2.00
CA GLY A 74 15.69 12.28 -0.60
C GLY A 74 14.73 11.31 0.05
N LEU A 75 14.22 11.72 1.22
CA LEU A 75 13.28 10.89 1.95
C LEU A 75 12.22 11.73 2.62
N VAL A 76 11.08 11.11 2.89
CA VAL A 76 10.02 11.72 3.70
C VAL A 76 9.58 10.69 4.73
N THR A 77 9.16 11.18 5.89
CA THR A 77 8.60 10.33 6.96
C THR A 77 7.24 10.89 7.33
N ALA A 78 6.26 10.01 7.44
CA ALA A 78 4.91 10.40 7.79
C ALA A 78 4.42 9.58 8.98
N GLY A 79 3.63 10.20 9.82
CA GLY A 79 2.99 9.58 10.97
C GLY A 79 1.47 9.61 10.84
N PRO A 80 0.75 9.26 11.91
CA PRO A 80 -0.71 9.15 11.85
C PRO A 80 -1.38 10.43 11.37
N GLY A 81 -2.30 10.27 10.42
CA GLY A 81 -3.00 11.41 9.84
C GLY A 81 -2.28 12.07 8.68
N GLU A 82 -1.11 11.57 8.33
CA GLU A 82 -0.33 12.11 7.21
C GLU A 82 -0.35 11.14 6.04
N VAL A 83 -0.03 11.65 4.86
CA VAL A 83 -0.14 10.91 3.61
C VAL A 83 1.18 11.01 2.85
N ILE A 84 1.59 9.90 2.25
CA ILE A 84 2.73 9.88 1.32
C ILE A 84 2.19 9.54 -0.04
N ALA A 85 2.47 10.38 -1.04
CA ALA A 85 2.07 10.13 -2.42
C ALA A 85 3.30 9.75 -3.24
N ILE A 86 3.23 8.60 -3.91
CA ILE A 86 4.33 8.08 -4.72
C ILE A 86 3.87 8.04 -6.17
N GLN A 87 4.68 8.59 -7.07
CA GLN A 87 4.33 8.65 -8.47
C GLN A 87 4.70 7.34 -9.17
N LYS A 88 3.88 6.98 -10.14
CA LYS A 88 4.16 5.82 -10.99
C LYS A 88 5.54 5.95 -11.61
N GLY A 89 6.31 4.88 -11.54
CA GLY A 89 7.64 4.82 -12.13
C GLY A 89 8.77 5.06 -11.16
N ASP A 90 8.49 5.61 -9.99
CA ASP A 90 9.54 5.88 -9.02
C ASP A 90 10.06 4.58 -8.41
N LYS A 91 11.38 4.53 -8.23
CA LYS A 91 12.00 3.43 -7.49
C LYS A 91 12.23 3.92 -6.07
N VAL A 92 11.61 3.25 -5.12
CA VAL A 92 11.60 3.72 -3.74
C VAL A 92 11.96 2.61 -2.76
N THR A 93 12.37 3.03 -1.56
CA THR A 93 12.53 2.15 -0.42
C THR A 93 11.51 2.60 0.62
N ILE A 94 10.67 1.68 1.06
CA ILE A 94 9.63 1.93 2.05
C ILE A 94 10.06 1.25 3.34
N ARG A 95 10.09 1.99 4.45
CA ARG A 95 10.53 1.44 5.73
C ARG A 95 9.55 1.77 6.84
N SER A 96 9.30 0.78 7.69
CA SER A 96 8.62 1.02 8.96
C SER A 96 9.67 1.26 10.04
N HIS A 97 9.22 1.74 11.18
CA HIS A 97 10.08 2.08 12.32
C HIS A 97 9.84 1.10 13.48
N GLU A 98 10.34 1.44 14.65
CA GLU A 98 10.37 0.52 15.78
C GLU A 98 9.01 0.05 16.25
N HIS A 99 7.96 0.81 16.01
CA HIS A 99 6.60 0.43 16.41
C HIS A 99 5.75 -0.10 15.26
N GLY A 100 6.37 -0.32 14.10
CA GLY A 100 5.64 -0.77 12.92
C GLY A 100 4.73 0.32 12.40
N ALA A 101 3.73 -0.07 11.61
CA ALA A 101 2.77 0.87 11.07
C ALA A 101 1.51 0.17 10.60
N VAL A 102 0.40 0.90 10.64
CA VAL A 102 -0.86 0.49 10.00
C VAL A 102 -1.19 1.59 9.01
N THR A 103 -1.50 1.19 7.79
CA THR A 103 -1.74 2.13 6.69
C THR A 103 -3.02 1.78 5.95
N ALA A 104 -3.55 2.77 5.25
CA ALA A 104 -4.50 2.55 4.17
C ALA A 104 -3.82 3.01 2.90
N TYR A 105 -4.12 2.36 1.77
CA TYR A 105 -3.55 2.81 0.50
C TYR A 105 -4.62 2.92 -0.56
N VAL A 106 -4.37 3.82 -1.51
CA VAL A 106 -5.21 4.00 -2.67
C VAL A 106 -4.29 4.02 -3.88
N THR A 107 -4.52 3.14 -4.85
CA THR A 107 -3.71 3.11 -6.06
C THR A 107 -4.56 3.41 -7.28
N TYR A 108 -3.92 4.00 -8.30
CA TYR A 108 -4.53 4.27 -9.57
C TYR A 108 -3.49 4.04 -10.67
N PRO A 109 -3.77 3.18 -11.60
CA PRO A 109 -4.86 2.19 -11.65
C PRO A 109 -4.67 1.11 -10.61
N HIS A 110 -5.37 -0.01 -10.76
CA HIS A 110 -5.25 -1.11 -9.83
C HIS A 110 -3.81 -1.65 -9.82
N TRP A 111 -3.28 -1.88 -8.63
CA TRP A 111 -1.90 -2.36 -8.51
C TRP A 111 -1.79 -3.86 -8.71
N GLN A 112 -2.89 -4.58 -8.49
CA GLN A 112 -2.94 -6.01 -8.78
C GLN A 112 -3.95 -6.26 -9.88
N GLU A 113 -3.54 -7.04 -10.87
CA GLU A 113 -4.47 -7.48 -11.89
C GLU A 113 -5.20 -8.71 -11.40
N PRO A 114 -6.46 -8.87 -11.77
CA PRO A 114 -7.13 -10.10 -11.43
C PRO A 114 -6.49 -11.24 -12.18
N GLU A 115 -6.59 -12.45 -11.59
CA GLU A 115 -6.18 -13.62 -12.30
C GLU A 115 -7.11 -13.78 -13.48
N ARG A 116 -6.61 -13.80 -14.64
CA ARG A 116 -7.44 -13.81 -15.82
C ARG A 116 -7.29 -15.05 -16.65
N GLY A 117 -7.10 -16.17 -15.98
CA GLY A 117 -7.00 -17.39 -16.72
C GLY A 117 -5.92 -17.35 -17.77
N GLY A 118 -4.83 -16.74 -17.47
CA GLY A 118 -3.75 -16.63 -18.40
C GLY A 118 -3.94 -15.62 -19.48
N SER A 119 -5.05 -14.95 -19.47
CA SER A 119 -5.23 -13.90 -20.42
C SER A 119 -4.49 -12.77 -19.93
N SER A 120 -3.65 -12.69 -19.77
CA SER A 120 -3.01 -11.56 -19.32
C SER A 120 -2.76 -10.59 -20.35
#